data_14bc349691159253a666db96ce5f2868
#
_entry.id   14bc349691159253a666db96ce5f2868
#
_cell.length_a   1.000
_cell.length_b   1.000
_cell.length_c   1.000
_cell.angle_alpha   90.00
_cell.angle_beta   90.00
_cell.angle_gamma   90.00
#
_symmetry.space_group_name_H-M   'P 1'
#
loop_
_entity.id
_entity.type
_entity.pdbx_description
1 polymer ?
#
loop_
_entity_poly.entity_id
_entity_poly.type
_entity_poly.pdbx_seq_one_letter_code
_entity_poly.pdbx_strand_id
1 'polypeptide(L)'
;AGVPSWNLALMRRVLEYRGRKNLLEVWPGLEMFAHGGVEFAPYRTSFEELIPSEKMKYMETYNASEGFFAMADDPSRSDMLLMLDYGTFFEFRSGTQIVPLEGVECGKVYAMLITSNNGLWRYEIGDTVEFTSTNPYRIRFAGRTRQYINVFGEELIVDNAEHALLAACRKTGAVVSEYSVAPCYMSLRERGAHEWIVEFEREPDSLERFAEALDGELRAVNSDYDAKRRTTLERQRLTVVERGRFLAWMRARGKNKVPRLVNDRRVADEILAFQTEQTL
;
A
#
# COMPACT_ATOMS: atom_id res chain seq x y z
N ALA A 1 -15.97 4.07 -10.07
CA ALA A 1 -14.58 4.48 -9.80
C ALA A 1 -14.29 4.41 -8.30
N GLY A 2 -13.03 4.28 -7.93
CA GLY A 2 -12.59 4.39 -6.52
C GLY A 2 -11.47 3.43 -6.15
N VAL A 3 -11.17 3.37 -4.83
CA VAL A 3 -10.12 2.49 -4.30
C VAL A 3 -10.53 1.01 -4.46
N PRO A 4 -9.69 0.15 -5.06
CA PRO A 4 -10.02 -1.25 -5.34
C PRO A 4 -10.55 -2.03 -4.13
N SER A 5 -9.86 -1.98 -3.00
CA SER A 5 -10.26 -2.69 -1.77
C SER A 5 -11.65 -2.26 -1.27
N TRP A 6 -11.97 -0.97 -1.32
CA TRP A 6 -13.28 -0.47 -0.88
C TRP A 6 -14.40 -0.87 -1.83
N ASN A 7 -14.13 -0.77 -3.13
CA ASN A 7 -15.11 -1.19 -4.14
C ASN A 7 -15.35 -2.70 -4.09
N LEU A 8 -14.31 -3.50 -3.84
CA LEU A 8 -14.45 -4.95 -3.67
C LEU A 8 -15.41 -5.27 -2.50
N ALA A 9 -15.24 -4.60 -1.36
CA ALA A 9 -16.13 -4.77 -0.21
C ALA A 9 -17.58 -4.35 -0.53
N LEU A 10 -17.75 -3.19 -1.20
CA LEU A 10 -19.07 -2.71 -1.64
C LEU A 10 -19.73 -3.67 -2.63
N MET A 11 -19.01 -4.10 -3.64
CA MET A 11 -19.52 -5.00 -4.69
C MET A 11 -19.96 -6.35 -4.12
N ARG A 12 -19.21 -6.92 -3.19
CA ARG A 12 -19.59 -8.13 -2.43
C ARG A 12 -20.92 -7.92 -1.73
N ARG A 13 -21.06 -6.80 -1.01
CA ARG A 13 -22.31 -6.48 -0.28
C ARG A 13 -23.50 -6.29 -1.20
N VAL A 14 -23.30 -5.68 -2.38
CA VAL A 14 -24.35 -5.55 -3.40
C VAL A 14 -24.80 -6.91 -3.92
N LEU A 15 -23.87 -7.82 -4.22
CA LEU A 15 -24.20 -9.17 -4.69
C LEU A 15 -24.96 -9.99 -3.63
N GLU A 16 -24.53 -9.92 -2.38
CA GLU A 16 -25.23 -10.55 -1.26
C GLU A 16 -26.68 -10.03 -1.15
N TYR A 17 -26.84 -8.70 -1.13
CA TYR A 17 -28.16 -8.07 -1.01
C TYR A 17 -29.09 -8.40 -2.18
N ARG A 18 -28.55 -8.48 -3.41
CA ARG A 18 -29.30 -8.77 -4.64
C ARG A 18 -29.46 -10.26 -4.91
N GLY A 19 -28.79 -11.14 -4.18
CA GLY A 19 -28.78 -12.58 -4.42
C GLY A 19 -28.25 -12.93 -5.82
N ARG A 20 -27.23 -12.21 -6.31
CA ARG A 20 -26.65 -12.38 -7.65
C ARG A 20 -25.23 -12.95 -7.57
N LYS A 21 -24.80 -13.58 -8.68
CA LYS A 21 -23.48 -14.23 -8.75
C LYS A 21 -22.37 -13.29 -9.21
N ASN A 22 -22.71 -12.35 -10.10
CA ASN A 22 -21.75 -11.39 -10.65
C ASN A 22 -22.42 -10.02 -10.87
N LEU A 23 -21.62 -8.98 -11.08
CA LEU A 23 -22.11 -7.62 -11.20
C LEU A 23 -22.82 -7.30 -12.52
N LEU A 24 -22.58 -8.06 -13.58
CA LEU A 24 -23.29 -7.88 -14.84
C LEU A 24 -24.77 -8.27 -14.73
N GLU A 25 -25.12 -9.12 -13.76
CA GLU A 25 -26.52 -9.42 -13.43
C GLU A 25 -27.23 -8.25 -12.70
N VAL A 26 -26.45 -7.32 -12.15
CA VAL A 26 -26.96 -6.10 -11.46
C VAL A 26 -26.81 -4.89 -12.38
N TRP A 27 -25.66 -4.74 -13.01
CA TRP A 27 -25.31 -3.63 -13.91
C TRP A 27 -24.78 -4.17 -15.24
N PRO A 28 -25.66 -4.56 -16.18
CA PRO A 28 -25.25 -5.21 -17.43
C PRO A 28 -24.47 -4.29 -18.39
N GLY A 29 -24.55 -2.97 -18.20
CA GLY A 29 -23.82 -1.97 -18.98
C GLY A 29 -22.49 -1.54 -18.35
N LEU A 30 -21.90 -2.32 -17.44
CA LEU A 30 -20.62 -1.98 -16.82
C LEU A 30 -19.47 -2.23 -17.80
N GLU A 31 -18.72 -1.18 -18.14
CA GLU A 31 -17.68 -1.21 -19.17
C GLU A 31 -16.30 -0.78 -18.66
N MET A 32 -16.24 0.01 -17.58
CA MET A 32 -14.99 0.55 -17.08
C MET A 32 -14.98 0.66 -15.55
N PHE A 33 -13.84 0.39 -14.97
CA PHE A 33 -13.52 0.70 -13.58
C PHE A 33 -12.28 1.60 -13.51
N ALA A 34 -12.49 2.86 -13.16
CA ALA A 34 -11.40 3.77 -12.86
C ALA A 34 -10.98 3.58 -11.39
N HIS A 35 -9.71 3.30 -11.17
CA HIS A 35 -9.18 2.97 -9.84
C HIS A 35 -7.93 3.77 -9.51
N GLY A 36 -7.67 3.94 -8.22
CA GLY A 36 -6.48 4.62 -7.72
C GLY A 36 -6.34 4.47 -6.21
N GLY A 37 -5.32 5.09 -5.66
CA GLY A 37 -5.03 5.11 -4.22
C GLY A 37 -4.29 3.89 -3.69
N VAL A 38 -4.38 2.74 -4.35
CA VAL A 38 -3.63 1.51 -4.06
C VAL A 38 -3.32 0.75 -5.34
N GLU A 39 -2.29 -0.11 -5.31
CA GLU A 39 -1.96 -0.97 -6.44
C GLU A 39 -3.13 -1.90 -6.79
N PHE A 40 -3.49 -1.98 -8.08
CA PHE A 40 -4.64 -2.78 -8.54
C PHE A 40 -4.32 -4.26 -8.78
N ALA A 41 -3.07 -4.58 -9.12
CA ALA A 41 -2.67 -5.93 -9.51
C ALA A 41 -3.13 -7.03 -8.54
N PRO A 42 -3.02 -6.86 -7.20
CA PRO A 42 -3.49 -7.87 -6.24
C PRO A 42 -5.00 -8.12 -6.25
N TYR A 43 -5.78 -7.18 -6.76
CA TYR A 43 -7.25 -7.25 -6.78
C TYR A 43 -7.82 -7.67 -8.13
N ARG A 44 -7.01 -7.64 -9.19
CA ARG A 44 -7.43 -7.85 -10.58
C ARG A 44 -8.26 -9.12 -10.75
N THR A 45 -7.77 -10.26 -10.31
CA THR A 45 -8.48 -11.55 -10.41
C THR A 45 -9.86 -11.50 -9.75
N SER A 46 -9.96 -10.91 -8.56
CA SER A 46 -11.25 -10.75 -7.87
C SER A 46 -12.24 -9.87 -8.64
N PHE A 47 -11.74 -8.81 -9.29
CA PHE A 47 -12.59 -7.97 -10.15
C PHE A 47 -13.02 -8.68 -11.43
N GLU A 48 -12.15 -9.46 -12.05
CA GLU A 48 -12.47 -10.26 -13.24
C GLU A 48 -13.51 -11.37 -12.93
N GLU A 49 -13.44 -11.97 -11.75
CA GLU A 49 -14.47 -12.90 -11.26
C GLU A 49 -15.82 -12.22 -11.01
N LEU A 50 -15.81 -11.01 -10.43
CA LEU A 50 -17.04 -10.24 -10.17
C LEU A 50 -17.65 -9.66 -11.43
N ILE A 51 -16.84 -9.32 -12.43
CA ILE A 51 -17.24 -8.70 -13.69
C ILE A 51 -16.68 -9.53 -14.85
N PRO A 52 -17.29 -10.69 -15.14
CA PRO A 52 -16.79 -11.62 -16.16
C PRO A 52 -17.08 -11.09 -17.57
N SER A 53 -16.35 -10.06 -18.01
CA SER A 53 -16.47 -9.41 -19.31
C SER A 53 -15.12 -9.09 -19.90
N GLU A 54 -14.82 -9.60 -21.09
CA GLU A 54 -13.63 -9.22 -21.87
C GLU A 54 -13.63 -7.75 -22.32
N LYS A 55 -14.80 -7.10 -22.30
CA LYS A 55 -14.95 -5.68 -22.65
C LYS A 55 -14.61 -4.75 -21.50
N MET A 56 -14.48 -5.28 -20.28
CA MET A 56 -14.19 -4.49 -19.09
C MET A 56 -12.81 -3.87 -19.16
N LYS A 57 -12.75 -2.55 -18.94
CA LYS A 57 -11.49 -1.79 -18.91
C LYS A 57 -11.18 -1.37 -17.49
N TYR A 58 -9.93 -1.56 -17.08
CA TYR A 58 -9.40 -1.12 -15.79
C TYR A 58 -8.42 0.01 -16.05
N MET A 59 -8.76 1.20 -15.56
CA MET A 59 -8.02 2.45 -15.84
C MET A 59 -7.52 3.06 -14.55
N GLU A 60 -6.21 3.21 -14.44
CA GLU A 60 -5.57 3.78 -13.26
C GLU A 60 -5.71 5.30 -13.23
N THR A 61 -5.95 5.85 -12.04
CA THR A 61 -5.93 7.29 -11.77
C THR A 61 -5.00 7.58 -10.61
N TYR A 62 -4.23 8.64 -10.72
CA TYR A 62 -3.40 9.15 -9.65
C TYR A 62 -3.95 10.47 -9.15
N ASN A 63 -4.61 10.38 -8.00
CA ASN A 63 -5.18 11.51 -7.29
C ASN A 63 -4.93 11.39 -5.79
N ALA A 64 -4.85 12.53 -5.12
CA ALA A 64 -4.74 12.66 -3.68
C ALA A 64 -5.66 13.82 -3.21
N SER A 65 -5.69 14.09 -1.90
CA SER A 65 -6.43 15.25 -1.35
C SER A 65 -5.92 16.57 -1.94
N GLU A 66 -4.65 16.60 -2.34
CA GLU A 66 -3.96 17.76 -2.88
C GLU A 66 -4.30 18.05 -4.36
N GLY A 67 -4.78 17.05 -5.11
CA GLY A 67 -5.12 17.26 -6.52
C GLY A 67 -5.29 15.98 -7.34
N PHE A 68 -5.57 16.17 -8.62
CA PHE A 68 -5.62 15.10 -9.62
C PHE A 68 -4.41 15.24 -10.55
N PHE A 69 -3.53 14.23 -10.60
CA PHE A 69 -2.20 14.39 -11.18
C PHE A 69 -2.00 13.62 -12.48
N ALA A 70 -2.53 12.40 -12.58
CA ALA A 70 -2.38 11.59 -13.77
C ALA A 70 -3.53 10.59 -13.94
N MET A 71 -3.72 10.11 -15.17
CA MET A 71 -4.68 9.05 -15.48
C MET A 71 -4.21 8.19 -16.63
N ALA A 72 -4.58 6.91 -16.60
CA ALA A 72 -4.48 6.05 -17.76
C ALA A 72 -5.45 6.55 -18.84
N ASP A 73 -4.95 6.75 -20.05
CA ASP A 73 -5.72 7.20 -21.23
C ASP A 73 -5.70 6.14 -22.34
N ASP A 74 -4.83 5.14 -22.22
CA ASP A 74 -4.67 4.03 -23.14
C ASP A 74 -4.69 2.70 -22.39
N PRO A 75 -5.70 1.83 -22.58
CA PRO A 75 -5.83 0.57 -21.88
C PRO A 75 -4.76 -0.47 -22.25
N SER A 76 -3.99 -0.25 -23.31
CA SER A 76 -2.86 -1.12 -23.68
C SER A 76 -1.57 -0.80 -22.93
N ARG A 77 -1.54 0.32 -22.18
CA ARG A 77 -0.39 0.82 -21.43
C ARG A 77 -0.57 0.63 -19.93
N SER A 78 0.56 0.50 -19.24
CA SER A 78 0.61 0.41 -17.77
C SER A 78 1.10 1.69 -17.10
N ASP A 79 1.14 2.79 -17.83
CA ASP A 79 1.53 4.11 -17.34
C ASP A 79 0.37 5.12 -17.52
N MET A 80 0.49 6.25 -16.86
CA MET A 80 -0.53 7.30 -16.83
C MET A 80 -0.03 8.56 -17.54
N LEU A 81 -0.91 9.25 -18.24
CA LEU A 81 -0.68 10.58 -18.77
C LEU A 81 -0.64 11.58 -17.61
N LEU A 82 0.43 12.39 -17.51
CA LEU A 82 0.54 13.47 -16.54
C LEU A 82 -0.37 14.64 -16.97
N MET A 83 -1.26 15.08 -16.07
CA MET A 83 -2.26 16.11 -16.35
C MET A 83 -1.70 17.51 -16.09
N LEU A 84 -1.16 18.15 -17.12
CA LEU A 84 -0.47 19.43 -17.01
C LEU A 84 -1.41 20.65 -17.00
N ASP A 85 -2.65 20.47 -17.43
CA ASP A 85 -3.66 21.51 -17.62
C ASP A 85 -4.70 21.57 -16.47
N TYR A 86 -4.49 20.83 -15.39
CA TYR A 86 -5.41 20.76 -14.24
C TYR A 86 -5.07 21.76 -13.12
N GLY A 87 -4.31 22.80 -13.42
CA GLY A 87 -3.99 23.88 -12.49
C GLY A 87 -2.94 23.52 -11.44
N THR A 88 -2.16 22.46 -11.70
CA THR A 88 -1.02 22.05 -10.89
C THR A 88 0.28 22.28 -11.64
N PHE A 89 1.20 23.00 -11.02
CA PHE A 89 2.58 23.14 -11.48
C PHE A 89 3.44 22.08 -10.79
N PHE A 90 4.20 21.33 -11.58
CA PHE A 90 5.00 20.21 -11.12
C PHE A 90 6.48 20.53 -11.11
N GLU A 91 7.15 20.17 -10.01
CA GLU A 91 8.60 20.10 -9.90
C GLU A 91 8.97 18.71 -9.36
N PHE A 92 10.20 18.27 -9.58
CA PHE A 92 10.63 16.91 -9.27
C PHE A 92 11.97 16.94 -8.54
N ARG A 93 12.06 16.20 -7.40
CA ARG A 93 13.29 16.13 -6.63
C ARG A 93 14.00 14.79 -6.82
N SER A 94 15.28 14.86 -7.17
CA SER A 94 16.21 13.73 -7.22
C SER A 94 17.36 13.99 -6.24
N GLY A 95 17.40 13.25 -5.14
CA GLY A 95 18.31 13.55 -4.04
C GLY A 95 18.05 14.95 -3.45
N THR A 96 19.04 15.85 -3.56
CA THR A 96 18.94 17.26 -3.12
C THR A 96 18.58 18.23 -4.23
N GLN A 97 18.56 17.79 -5.48
CA GLN A 97 18.28 18.66 -6.64
C GLN A 97 16.79 18.66 -6.96
N ILE A 98 16.26 19.86 -7.22
CA ILE A 98 14.92 20.06 -7.79
C ILE A 98 15.11 20.36 -9.28
N VAL A 99 14.39 19.61 -10.11
CA VAL A 99 14.38 19.78 -11.56
C VAL A 99 12.96 20.16 -12.01
N PRO A 100 12.84 21.06 -12.98
CA PRO A 100 11.56 21.35 -13.62
C PRO A 100 11.13 20.19 -14.52
N LEU A 101 9.89 20.25 -15.02
CA LEU A 101 9.32 19.18 -15.84
C LEU A 101 10.15 18.88 -17.09
N GLU A 102 10.69 19.91 -17.75
CA GLU A 102 11.55 19.76 -18.93
C GLU A 102 12.92 19.14 -18.66
N GLY A 103 13.30 19.05 -17.39
CA GLY A 103 14.58 18.47 -16.95
C GLY A 103 14.49 17.01 -16.50
N VAL A 104 13.30 16.37 -16.57
CA VAL A 104 13.15 14.98 -16.16
C VAL A 104 13.65 14.01 -17.22
N GLU A 105 14.09 12.84 -16.77
CA GLU A 105 14.64 11.77 -17.61
C GLU A 105 13.78 10.50 -17.47
N CYS A 106 13.53 9.80 -18.58
CA CYS A 106 12.84 8.51 -18.55
C CYS A 106 13.64 7.46 -17.78
N GLY A 107 12.92 6.58 -17.04
CA GLY A 107 13.51 5.51 -16.23
C GLY A 107 14.07 5.99 -14.90
N LYS A 108 13.95 7.27 -14.58
CA LYS A 108 14.44 7.85 -13.33
C LYS A 108 13.29 8.14 -12.37
N VAL A 109 13.49 7.83 -11.10
CA VAL A 109 12.51 8.04 -10.04
C VAL A 109 12.74 9.39 -9.37
N TYR A 110 11.66 10.13 -9.18
CA TYR A 110 11.65 11.46 -8.57
C TYR A 110 10.59 11.56 -7.48
N ALA A 111 10.88 12.29 -6.41
CA ALA A 111 9.85 12.76 -5.50
C ALA A 111 9.10 13.95 -6.13
N MET A 112 7.77 13.92 -6.08
CA MET A 112 6.94 14.93 -6.71
C MET A 112 6.66 16.10 -5.76
N LEU A 113 6.88 17.32 -6.26
CA LEU A 113 6.50 18.57 -5.61
C LEU A 113 5.44 19.26 -6.44
N ILE A 114 4.46 19.86 -5.79
CA ILE A 114 3.37 20.56 -6.48
C ILE A 114 3.20 21.98 -5.97
N THR A 115 2.83 22.86 -6.88
CA THR A 115 2.26 24.17 -6.58
C THR A 115 0.89 24.24 -7.23
N SER A 116 -0.15 24.59 -6.48
CA SER A 116 -1.52 24.53 -6.97
C SER A 116 -2.35 25.74 -6.50
N ASN A 117 -3.44 26.01 -7.20
CA ASN A 117 -4.34 27.13 -6.94
C ASN A 117 -5.17 26.99 -5.65
N ASN A 118 -5.12 25.82 -4.99
CA ASN A 118 -5.75 25.58 -3.69
C ASN A 118 -4.85 25.98 -2.48
N GLY A 119 -3.74 26.67 -2.75
CA GLY A 119 -2.87 27.27 -1.71
C GLY A 119 -1.64 26.45 -1.36
N LEU A 120 -1.32 25.39 -2.09
CA LEU A 120 -0.09 24.64 -1.90
C LEU A 120 1.04 25.31 -2.69
N TRP A 121 2.17 25.55 -2.02
CA TRP A 121 3.37 26.14 -2.62
C TRP A 121 4.55 25.22 -2.44
N ARG A 122 5.05 24.66 -3.55
CA ARG A 122 6.21 23.76 -3.59
C ARG A 122 6.07 22.63 -2.56
N TYR A 123 4.85 22.12 -2.46
CA TYR A 123 4.47 21.11 -1.47
C TYR A 123 4.96 19.73 -1.89
N GLU A 124 5.69 19.07 -1.02
CA GLU A 124 6.14 17.69 -1.22
C GLU A 124 5.08 16.71 -0.75
N ILE A 125 4.35 16.08 -1.68
CA ILE A 125 3.25 15.12 -1.35
C ILE A 125 3.77 13.86 -0.67
N GLY A 126 5.07 13.58 -0.78
CA GLY A 126 5.67 12.37 -0.25
C GLY A 126 5.64 11.18 -1.22
N ASP A 127 5.07 11.33 -2.38
CA ASP A 127 5.03 10.31 -3.43
C ASP A 127 6.23 10.40 -4.37
N THR A 128 6.61 9.25 -4.93
CA THR A 128 7.63 9.16 -5.97
C THR A 128 7.04 8.61 -7.26
N VAL A 129 7.48 9.14 -8.38
CA VAL A 129 7.05 8.74 -9.73
C VAL A 129 8.26 8.44 -10.61
N GLU A 130 8.10 7.49 -11.52
CA GLU A 130 9.05 7.20 -12.59
C GLU A 130 8.49 7.73 -13.89
N PHE A 131 9.28 8.49 -14.66
CA PHE A 131 8.90 8.91 -16.01
C PHE A 131 9.12 7.78 -17.01
N THR A 132 8.07 7.44 -17.75
CA THR A 132 8.10 6.43 -18.81
C THR A 132 8.15 7.06 -20.21
N SER A 133 7.79 8.35 -20.32
CA SER A 133 7.87 9.16 -21.53
C SER A 133 7.94 10.65 -21.17
N THR A 134 8.57 11.45 -22.01
CA THR A 134 8.59 12.92 -21.92
C THR A 134 7.85 13.60 -23.07
N ASN A 135 7.29 12.83 -24.02
CA ASN A 135 6.46 13.36 -25.10
C ASN A 135 5.40 12.33 -25.56
N PRO A 136 4.15 12.42 -25.07
CA PRO A 136 3.72 13.23 -23.94
C PRO A 136 4.38 12.79 -22.62
N TYR A 137 4.30 13.63 -21.59
CA TYR A 137 4.78 13.26 -20.26
C TYR A 137 3.89 12.17 -19.66
N ARG A 138 4.52 11.03 -19.37
CA ARG A 138 3.85 9.88 -18.77
C ARG A 138 4.62 9.39 -17.57
N ILE A 139 3.89 8.98 -16.57
CA ILE A 139 4.46 8.54 -15.29
C ILE A 139 3.90 7.20 -14.85
N ARG A 140 4.65 6.54 -14.00
CA ARG A 140 4.20 5.41 -13.17
C ARG A 140 4.44 5.76 -11.71
N PHE A 141 3.51 5.43 -10.84
CA PHE A 141 3.73 5.53 -9.40
C PHE A 141 4.88 4.59 -9.01
N ALA A 142 5.89 5.11 -8.30
CA ALA A 142 7.10 4.36 -7.94
C ALA A 142 7.18 4.06 -6.44
N GLY A 143 6.36 4.72 -5.63
CA GLY A 143 6.33 4.53 -4.17
C GLY A 143 6.22 5.83 -3.40
N ARG A 144 6.71 5.82 -2.15
CA ARG A 144 6.72 7.02 -1.29
C ARG A 144 8.09 7.29 -0.69
N THR A 145 8.32 8.55 -0.32
CA THR A 145 9.55 9.00 0.35
C THR A 145 9.60 8.58 1.83
N ARG A 146 8.44 8.26 2.43
CA ARG A 146 8.31 7.77 3.80
C ARG A 146 7.71 6.37 3.84
N GLN A 147 8.13 5.57 4.82
CA GLN A 147 7.55 4.25 5.03
C GLN A 147 6.17 4.39 5.69
N TYR A 148 5.17 3.79 5.07
CA TYR A 148 3.81 3.69 5.58
C TYR A 148 3.12 2.51 4.87
N ILE A 149 2.00 2.03 5.41
CA ILE A 149 1.14 1.05 4.76
C ILE A 149 -0.27 1.64 4.60
N ASN A 150 -0.82 1.59 3.38
CA ASN A 150 -2.11 2.19 3.02
C ASN A 150 -2.86 1.36 1.97
N VAL A 151 -2.80 0.04 2.07
CA VAL A 151 -3.40 -0.87 1.08
C VAL A 151 -4.92 -0.92 1.18
N PHE A 152 -5.45 -0.55 2.34
CA PHE A 152 -6.89 -0.56 2.63
C PHE A 152 -7.44 0.84 2.96
N GLY A 153 -6.60 1.88 2.90
CA GLY A 153 -6.93 3.26 3.26
C GLY A 153 -6.73 3.56 4.75
N GLU A 154 -5.85 2.82 5.41
CA GLU A 154 -5.54 2.92 6.84
C GLU A 154 -4.43 3.92 7.18
N GLU A 155 -3.66 4.37 6.20
CA GLU A 155 -2.55 5.34 6.33
C GLU A 155 -1.68 5.14 7.59
N LEU A 156 -1.30 3.89 7.87
CA LEU A 156 -0.50 3.56 9.03
C LEU A 156 0.97 3.96 8.80
N ILE A 157 1.47 4.90 9.56
CA ILE A 157 2.87 5.37 9.52
C ILE A 157 3.74 4.62 10.53
N VAL A 158 5.06 4.70 10.37
CA VAL A 158 6.02 4.01 11.25
C VAL A 158 5.84 4.40 12.72
N ASP A 159 5.59 5.67 13.00
CA ASP A 159 5.40 6.17 14.37
C ASP A 159 4.19 5.49 15.06
N ASN A 160 3.09 5.26 14.32
CA ASN A 160 1.94 4.51 14.85
C ASN A 160 2.32 3.05 15.15
N ALA A 161 3.04 2.42 14.24
CA ALA A 161 3.47 1.03 14.38
C ALA A 161 4.42 0.85 15.57
N GLU A 162 5.41 1.72 15.71
CA GLU A 162 6.37 1.68 16.81
C GLU A 162 5.72 1.96 18.16
N HIS A 163 4.82 2.94 18.23
CA HIS A 163 4.06 3.23 19.45
C HIS A 163 3.26 2.01 19.90
N ALA A 164 2.50 1.41 18.99
CA ALA A 164 1.66 0.25 19.30
C ALA A 164 2.50 -0.99 19.68
N LEU A 165 3.63 -1.20 18.99
CA LEU A 165 4.56 -2.28 19.29
C LEU A 165 5.16 -2.15 20.69
N LEU A 166 5.62 -0.94 21.05
CA LEU A 166 6.15 -0.65 22.39
C LEU A 166 5.11 -0.88 23.49
N ALA A 167 3.86 -0.47 23.26
CA ALA A 167 2.78 -0.68 24.19
C ALA A 167 2.48 -2.19 24.38
N ALA A 168 2.45 -2.96 23.29
CA ALA A 168 2.28 -4.42 23.34
C ALA A 168 3.43 -5.10 24.11
N CYS A 169 4.69 -4.68 23.84
CA CYS A 169 5.85 -5.15 24.58
C CYS A 169 5.73 -4.90 26.10
N ARG A 170 5.36 -3.68 26.48
CA ARG A 170 5.18 -3.32 27.91
C ARG A 170 4.12 -4.17 28.61
N LYS A 171 2.99 -4.43 27.92
CA LYS A 171 1.86 -5.20 28.45
C LYS A 171 2.14 -6.70 28.61
N THR A 172 3.12 -7.24 27.86
CA THR A 172 3.39 -8.69 27.78
C THR A 172 4.81 -9.08 28.14
N GLY A 173 5.64 -8.13 28.56
CA GLY A 173 7.03 -8.37 28.91
C GLY A 173 7.93 -8.75 27.72
N ALA A 174 7.44 -8.66 26.49
CA ALA A 174 8.19 -8.96 25.28
C ALA A 174 9.33 -7.95 25.02
N VAL A 175 10.35 -8.40 24.29
CA VAL A 175 11.37 -7.53 23.69
C VAL A 175 11.50 -7.93 22.22
N VAL A 176 11.15 -7.00 21.34
CA VAL A 176 11.27 -7.17 19.88
C VAL A 176 12.64 -6.68 19.44
N SER A 177 13.37 -7.51 18.70
CA SER A 177 14.64 -7.14 18.10
C SER A 177 14.44 -6.51 16.72
N GLU A 178 13.50 -7.03 15.93
CA GLU A 178 13.24 -6.54 14.57
C GLU A 178 11.80 -6.85 14.14
N TYR A 179 11.26 -6.05 13.20
CA TYR A 179 9.96 -6.32 12.61
C TYR A 179 9.82 -5.73 11.21
N SER A 180 8.86 -6.29 10.46
CA SER A 180 8.36 -5.74 9.20
C SER A 180 6.88 -6.04 9.06
N VAL A 181 6.14 -5.12 8.46
CA VAL A 181 4.68 -5.25 8.27
C VAL A 181 4.36 -5.20 6.78
N ALA A 182 3.60 -6.18 6.32
CA ALA A 182 3.17 -6.28 4.93
C ALA A 182 1.66 -6.55 4.85
N PRO A 183 1.00 -6.24 3.71
CA PRO A 183 -0.43 -6.53 3.56
C PRO A 183 -0.69 -8.01 3.32
N CYS A 184 -1.77 -8.52 3.91
CA CYS A 184 -2.51 -9.69 3.43
C CYS A 184 -3.69 -9.16 2.62
N TYR A 185 -3.63 -9.27 1.30
CA TYR A 185 -4.66 -8.68 0.43
C TYR A 185 -6.01 -9.34 0.64
N MET A 186 -7.06 -8.52 0.57
CA MET A 186 -8.43 -9.05 0.63
C MET A 186 -8.78 -9.76 -0.68
N SER A 187 -9.64 -10.76 -0.58
CA SER A 187 -10.20 -11.50 -1.69
C SER A 187 -11.74 -11.42 -1.69
N LEU A 188 -12.39 -12.13 -2.59
CA LEU A 188 -13.86 -12.25 -2.58
C LEU A 188 -14.40 -12.89 -1.29
N ARG A 189 -13.62 -13.71 -0.63
CA ARG A 189 -14.06 -14.49 0.55
C ARG A 189 -13.47 -14.01 1.86
N GLU A 190 -12.36 -13.27 1.83
CA GLU A 190 -11.60 -12.87 2.99
C GLU A 190 -11.42 -11.36 3.05
N ARG A 191 -11.46 -10.81 4.25
CA ARG A 191 -11.06 -9.42 4.53
C ARG A 191 -9.54 -9.31 4.45
N GLY A 192 -9.05 -8.08 4.25
CA GLY A 192 -7.61 -7.81 4.33
C GLY A 192 -7.08 -7.86 5.75
N ALA A 193 -5.78 -7.98 5.90
CA ALA A 193 -5.09 -7.89 7.19
C ALA A 193 -3.68 -7.30 7.00
N HIS A 194 -3.06 -6.89 8.09
CA HIS A 194 -1.61 -6.69 8.14
C HIS A 194 -0.95 -7.96 8.67
N GLU A 195 0.11 -8.43 8.04
CA GLU A 195 0.99 -9.44 8.60
C GLU A 195 2.19 -8.75 9.23
N TRP A 196 2.32 -8.93 10.52
CA TRP A 196 3.46 -8.49 11.31
C TRP A 196 4.44 -9.64 11.45
N ILE A 197 5.58 -9.54 10.76
CA ILE A 197 6.69 -10.46 10.88
C ILE A 197 7.57 -9.92 11.98
N VAL A 198 7.72 -10.65 13.07
CA VAL A 198 8.38 -10.18 14.29
C VAL A 198 9.46 -11.15 14.73
N GLU A 199 10.63 -10.61 14.99
CA GLU A 199 11.73 -11.31 15.64
C GLU A 199 11.82 -10.85 17.10
N PHE A 200 11.66 -11.77 18.04
CA PHE A 200 11.75 -11.48 19.46
C PHE A 200 13.18 -11.73 20.00
N GLU A 201 13.69 -10.80 20.80
CA GLU A 201 14.78 -11.06 21.70
C GLU A 201 14.31 -11.79 22.96
N ARG A 202 13.13 -11.43 23.45
CA ARG A 202 12.38 -12.14 24.48
C ARG A 202 10.93 -12.23 24.08
N GLU A 203 10.42 -13.45 23.99
CA GLU A 203 9.02 -13.69 23.67
C GLU A 203 8.04 -13.13 24.70
N PRO A 204 6.81 -12.76 24.29
CA PRO A 204 5.77 -12.36 25.23
C PRO A 204 5.32 -13.53 26.09
N ASP A 205 4.72 -13.24 27.23
CA ASP A 205 4.03 -14.24 28.07
C ASP A 205 2.88 -14.96 27.33
N SER A 206 2.28 -14.30 26.34
CA SER A 206 1.27 -14.83 25.44
C SER A 206 1.27 -14.07 24.13
N LEU A 207 1.43 -14.77 22.99
CA LEU A 207 1.35 -14.20 21.65
C LEU A 207 -0.05 -13.63 21.37
N GLU A 208 -1.11 -14.26 21.90
CA GLU A 208 -2.48 -13.76 21.75
C GLU A 208 -2.66 -12.42 22.47
N ARG A 209 -2.21 -12.30 23.71
CA ARG A 209 -2.24 -11.03 24.46
C ARG A 209 -1.38 -9.95 23.80
N PHE A 210 -0.25 -10.33 23.23
CA PHE A 210 0.58 -9.40 22.48
C PHE A 210 -0.16 -8.88 21.25
N ALA A 211 -0.78 -9.77 20.47
CA ALA A 211 -1.55 -9.39 19.29
C ALA A 211 -2.78 -8.53 19.63
N GLU A 212 -3.48 -8.82 20.72
CA GLU A 212 -4.60 -8.00 21.21
C GLU A 212 -4.15 -6.61 21.64
N ALA A 213 -3.05 -6.53 22.39
CA ALA A 213 -2.49 -5.26 22.83
C ALA A 213 -2.03 -4.41 21.64
N LEU A 214 -1.39 -5.02 20.65
CA LEU A 214 -0.95 -4.37 19.42
C LEU A 214 -2.13 -3.80 18.63
N ASP A 215 -3.19 -4.60 18.38
CA ASP A 215 -4.39 -4.15 17.67
C ASP A 215 -5.09 -3.01 18.42
N GLY A 216 -5.25 -3.16 19.73
CA GLY A 216 -5.88 -2.14 20.57
C GLY A 216 -5.17 -0.79 20.50
N GLU A 217 -3.85 -0.78 20.56
CA GLU A 217 -3.07 0.45 20.46
C GLU A 217 -3.06 1.04 19.05
N LEU A 218 -2.95 0.20 18.00
CA LEU A 218 -3.07 0.67 16.61
C LEU A 218 -4.39 1.40 16.38
N ARG A 219 -5.50 0.84 16.87
CA ARG A 219 -6.82 1.45 16.79
C ARG A 219 -6.93 2.76 17.60
N ALA A 220 -6.21 2.85 18.72
CA ALA A 220 -6.21 4.04 19.56
C ALA A 220 -5.41 5.19 18.94
N VAL A 221 -4.31 4.91 18.25
CA VAL A 221 -3.40 5.94 17.69
C VAL A 221 -3.68 6.29 16.24
N ASN A 222 -4.51 5.50 15.53
CA ASN A 222 -4.82 5.73 14.12
C ASN A 222 -6.31 5.50 13.85
N SER A 223 -7.04 6.61 13.63
CA SER A 223 -8.50 6.59 13.41
C SER A 223 -8.90 5.87 12.12
N ASP A 224 -8.07 5.97 11.08
CA ASP A 224 -8.34 5.32 9.80
C ASP A 224 -8.16 3.81 9.92
N TYR A 225 -7.12 3.36 10.62
CA TYR A 225 -6.97 1.95 10.96
C TYR A 225 -8.19 1.45 11.75
N ASP A 226 -8.66 2.17 12.81
CA ASP A 226 -9.85 1.76 13.56
C ASP A 226 -11.10 1.68 12.67
N ALA A 227 -11.30 2.65 11.78
CA ALA A 227 -12.41 2.63 10.84
C ALA A 227 -12.35 1.41 9.90
N LYS A 228 -11.17 1.06 9.38
CA LYS A 228 -10.98 -0.12 8.51
C LYS A 228 -11.13 -1.45 9.28
N ARG A 229 -10.72 -1.50 10.55
CA ARG A 229 -10.93 -2.67 11.41
C ARG A 229 -12.42 -3.02 11.59
N ARG A 230 -13.31 -2.05 11.44
CA ARG A 230 -14.77 -2.27 11.50
C ARG A 230 -15.34 -2.86 10.21
N THR A 231 -14.68 -2.64 9.07
CA THR A 231 -15.24 -2.95 7.73
C THR A 231 -14.37 -3.84 6.87
N THR A 232 -13.16 -3.42 6.57
CA THR A 232 -12.25 -3.99 5.55
C THR A 232 -11.13 -4.84 6.10
N LEU A 233 -10.63 -4.49 7.30
CA LEU A 233 -9.50 -5.19 7.92
C LEU A 233 -9.95 -6.20 8.97
N GLU A 234 -9.33 -7.37 8.97
CA GLU A 234 -9.30 -8.27 10.12
C GLU A 234 -8.19 -7.84 11.10
N ARG A 235 -8.18 -8.44 12.29
CA ARG A 235 -7.05 -8.30 13.21
C ARG A 235 -5.77 -8.74 12.51
N GLN A 236 -4.66 -8.05 12.80
CA GLN A 236 -3.37 -8.38 12.22
C GLN A 236 -2.98 -9.84 12.48
N ARG A 237 -2.29 -10.41 11.51
CA ARG A 237 -1.62 -11.72 11.65
C ARG A 237 -0.24 -11.49 12.23
N LEU A 238 0.16 -12.32 13.17
CA LEU A 238 1.48 -12.27 13.79
C LEU A 238 2.27 -13.51 13.36
N THR A 239 3.37 -13.28 12.64
CA THR A 239 4.30 -14.32 12.21
C THR A 239 5.62 -14.13 12.93
N VAL A 240 5.92 -15.03 13.87
CA VAL A 240 7.17 -15.01 14.63
C VAL A 240 8.25 -15.72 13.81
N VAL A 241 9.39 -15.06 13.67
CA VAL A 241 10.57 -15.63 13.02
C VAL A 241 11.70 -15.83 14.04
N GLU A 242 12.58 -16.77 13.74
CA GLU A 242 13.73 -17.11 14.59
C GLU A 242 14.72 -15.96 14.68
N ARG A 243 15.48 -15.93 15.77
CA ARG A 243 16.50 -14.90 16.03
C ARG A 243 17.58 -14.90 14.94
N GLY A 244 17.91 -13.70 14.48
CA GLY A 244 18.92 -13.49 13.45
C GLY A 244 18.41 -13.59 12.02
N ARG A 245 17.14 -13.93 11.78
CA ARG A 245 16.53 -14.03 10.46
C ARG A 245 16.64 -12.73 9.66
N PHE A 246 16.26 -11.63 10.26
CA PHE A 246 16.35 -10.32 9.62
C PHE A 246 17.80 -9.91 9.35
N LEU A 247 18.70 -10.17 10.27
CA LEU A 247 20.14 -9.87 10.10
C LEU A 247 20.74 -10.70 8.95
N ALA A 248 20.42 -11.98 8.88
CA ALA A 248 20.89 -12.87 7.81
C ALA A 248 20.33 -12.43 6.45
N TRP A 249 19.04 -12.09 6.37
CA TRP A 249 18.43 -11.53 5.17
C TRP A 249 19.10 -10.22 4.75
N MET A 250 19.31 -9.28 5.66
CA MET A 250 19.97 -8.00 5.37
C MET A 250 21.38 -8.21 4.80
N ARG A 251 22.16 -9.10 5.40
CA ARG A 251 23.53 -9.42 4.93
C ARG A 251 23.52 -10.00 3.52
N ALA A 252 22.65 -10.97 3.27
CA ALA A 252 22.50 -11.60 1.95
C ALA A 252 22.06 -10.64 0.85
N ARG A 253 21.30 -9.59 1.21
CA ARG A 253 20.79 -8.58 0.27
C ARG A 253 21.63 -7.28 0.23
N GLY A 254 22.72 -7.19 0.98
CA GLY A 254 23.52 -5.97 1.07
C GLY A 254 22.72 -4.77 1.62
N LYS A 255 21.75 -5.01 2.50
CA LYS A 255 20.90 -3.99 3.11
C LYS A 255 21.38 -3.65 4.52
N ASN A 256 21.24 -2.38 4.90
CA ASN A 256 21.58 -1.89 6.23
C ASN A 256 20.35 -1.69 7.14
N LYS A 257 19.14 -1.77 6.56
CA LYS A 257 17.87 -1.58 7.28
C LYS A 257 16.78 -2.47 6.69
N VAL A 258 15.86 -2.89 7.56
CA VAL A 258 14.63 -3.57 7.18
C VAL A 258 13.55 -2.51 6.95
N PRO A 259 12.78 -2.55 5.84
CA PRO A 259 11.59 -1.73 5.69
C PRO A 259 10.55 -2.10 6.74
N ARG A 260 10.14 -1.12 7.55
CA ARG A 260 9.17 -1.32 8.65
C ARG A 260 7.76 -1.59 8.14
N LEU A 261 7.33 -0.76 7.19
CA LEU A 261 6.01 -0.82 6.60
C LEU A 261 6.15 -0.86 5.08
N VAL A 262 5.52 -1.82 4.44
CA VAL A 262 5.56 -1.99 2.98
C VAL A 262 4.14 -2.20 2.43
N ASN A 263 3.89 -1.67 1.22
CA ASN A 263 2.58 -1.80 0.56
C ASN A 263 2.49 -3.03 -0.37
N ASP A 264 3.55 -3.82 -0.45
CA ASP A 264 3.58 -5.09 -1.17
C ASP A 264 4.20 -6.20 -0.32
N ARG A 265 4.18 -7.43 -0.81
CA ARG A 265 4.67 -8.59 -0.08
C ARG A 265 6.11 -8.99 -0.39
N ARG A 266 6.79 -8.35 -1.33
CA ARG A 266 8.13 -8.79 -1.82
C ARG A 266 9.13 -8.97 -0.70
N VAL A 267 9.29 -7.95 0.15
CA VAL A 267 10.23 -7.99 1.28
C VAL A 267 9.79 -9.01 2.33
N ALA A 268 8.50 -9.03 2.65
CA ALA A 268 7.92 -9.97 3.61
C ALA A 268 8.15 -11.43 3.17
N ASP A 269 7.79 -11.74 1.94
CA ASP A 269 7.92 -13.09 1.38
C ASP A 269 9.41 -13.50 1.27
N GLU A 270 10.31 -12.57 0.94
CA GLU A 270 11.75 -12.83 0.98
C GLU A 270 12.24 -13.16 2.40
N ILE A 271 11.83 -12.42 3.42
CA ILE A 271 12.21 -12.66 4.82
C ILE A 271 11.66 -14.00 5.30
N LEU A 272 10.40 -14.31 4.99
CA LEU A 272 9.76 -15.56 5.39
C LEU A 272 10.37 -16.78 4.71
N ALA A 273 10.71 -16.67 3.43
CA ALA A 273 11.36 -17.75 2.67
C ALA A 273 12.86 -17.91 3.01
N PHE A 274 13.47 -16.93 3.65
CA PHE A 274 14.89 -16.94 3.94
C PHE A 274 15.19 -17.96 5.06
N GLN A 275 16.01 -18.96 4.76
CA GLN A 275 16.48 -19.93 5.76
C GLN A 275 17.76 -19.39 6.37
N THR A 276 17.81 -19.26 7.69
CA THR A 276 19.08 -19.08 8.41
C THR A 276 19.88 -20.36 8.25
N GLU A 277 21.00 -20.31 7.53
CA GLU A 277 21.97 -21.41 7.59
C GLU A 277 22.32 -21.61 9.07
N GLN A 278 21.99 -22.77 9.60
CA GLN A 278 22.46 -23.20 10.91
C GLN A 278 23.98 -23.22 10.82
N THR A 279 24.62 -22.23 11.43
CA THR A 279 26.07 -22.26 11.67
C THR A 279 26.29 -23.43 12.62
N LEU A 280 26.80 -24.55 12.08
CA LEU A 280 27.31 -25.69 12.85
C LEU A 280 28.49 -25.26 13.73
#